data_ce303dfd4b62fe1443c7e2c14680b8a1
#
_entry.id   ce303dfd4b62fe1443c7e2c14680b8a1
#
_cell.length_a   1.000
_cell.length_b   1.000
_cell.length_c   1.000
_cell.angle_alpha   90.00
_cell.angle_beta   90.00
_cell.angle_gamma   90.00
#
_symmetry.space_group_name_H-M   'P 1'
#
loop_
_entity.id
_entity.type
_entity.pdbx_description
1 polymer ?
#
loop_
_entity_poly.entity_id
_entity_poly.type
_entity_poly.pdbx_seq_one_letter_code
_entity_poly.pdbx_strand_id
1 'polypeptide(L)'
;VLGSDFAPETIIPETELLLFFAARAQHIHYVIKPALQRGDWVLCDRFTETSYAYQGGGRGIDPAFIRSLQLWIQQDLKINAVLLLDAPVDIALRRTHSRQQLDRIEAEKQDFFTRARASYLERAKQMPDCYHIIDASRSLKDVQVQIKQVLDKLLAQWVQPDE
;
A
#
# COMPACT_ATOMS: atom_id res chain seq x y z
N VAL A 1 1.10 35.28 9.91
CA VAL A 1 -0.33 35.44 10.22
C VAL A 1 -1.06 35.31 8.90
N LEU A 2 -1.56 34.11 8.56
CA LEU A 2 -2.44 33.90 7.42
C LEU A 2 -3.84 34.31 7.86
N GLY A 3 -4.44 35.25 7.11
CA GLY A 3 -5.75 35.80 7.43
C GLY A 3 -6.85 34.72 7.32
N SER A 4 -7.91 34.90 8.09
CA SER A 4 -9.06 34.02 8.28
C SER A 4 -10.02 33.89 7.07
N ASP A 5 -9.65 34.42 5.90
CA ASP A 5 -10.55 34.54 4.74
C ASP A 5 -10.28 33.54 3.62
N PHE A 6 -9.40 32.53 3.85
CA PHE A 6 -9.20 31.45 2.90
C PHE A 6 -10.25 30.37 3.12
N ALA A 7 -11.06 30.10 2.09
CA ALA A 7 -11.85 28.87 2.02
C ALA A 7 -10.88 27.67 2.25
N PRO A 8 -11.32 26.61 2.95
CA PRO A 8 -10.47 25.45 3.19
C PRO A 8 -10.01 24.90 1.83
N GLU A 9 -8.71 25.03 1.54
CA GLU A 9 -8.13 24.52 0.30
C GLU A 9 -8.24 23.00 0.28
N THR A 10 -8.80 22.46 -0.80
CA THR A 10 -8.82 21.03 -1.02
C THR A 10 -7.43 20.57 -1.47
N ILE A 11 -6.85 19.60 -0.79
CA ILE A 11 -5.57 19.00 -1.18
C ILE A 11 -5.74 18.33 -2.55
N ILE A 12 -5.00 18.80 -3.56
CA ILE A 12 -5.00 18.18 -4.88
C ILE A 12 -4.22 16.86 -4.88
N PRO A 13 -4.50 15.92 -5.82
CA PRO A 13 -3.86 14.60 -5.86
C PRO A 13 -2.33 14.64 -5.88
N GLU A 14 -1.74 15.59 -6.58
CA GLU A 14 -0.29 15.77 -6.69
C GLU A 14 0.32 16.18 -5.34
N THR A 15 -0.32 17.09 -4.63
CA THR A 15 0.10 17.49 -3.27
C THR A 15 0.01 16.31 -2.31
N GLU A 16 -1.10 15.54 -2.36
CA GLU A 16 -1.27 14.33 -1.55
C GLU A 16 -0.12 13.33 -1.81
N LEU A 17 0.20 13.06 -3.09
CA LEU A 17 1.30 12.18 -3.48
C LEU A 17 2.64 12.66 -2.93
N LEU A 18 2.98 13.95 -3.12
CA LEU A 18 4.25 14.51 -2.68
C LEU A 18 4.40 14.47 -1.15
N LEU A 19 3.34 14.73 -0.40
CA LEU A 19 3.35 14.62 1.07
C LEU A 19 3.60 13.18 1.53
N PHE A 20 2.96 12.16 0.89
CA PHE A 20 3.24 10.77 1.20
C PHE A 20 4.69 10.40 0.91
N PHE A 21 5.25 10.88 -0.21
CA PHE A 21 6.64 10.59 -0.54
C PHE A 21 7.62 11.32 0.37
N ALA A 22 7.34 12.56 0.78
CA ALA A 22 8.15 13.28 1.76
C ALA A 22 8.17 12.55 3.11
N ALA A 23 7.01 12.16 3.65
CA ALA A 23 6.92 11.38 4.87
C ALA A 23 7.65 10.03 4.77
N ARG A 24 7.52 9.35 3.63
CA ARG A 24 8.20 8.07 3.36
C ARG A 24 9.71 8.21 3.30
N ALA A 25 10.23 9.30 2.71
CA ALA A 25 11.67 9.56 2.69
C ALA A 25 12.23 9.66 4.11
N GLN A 26 11.56 10.38 5.00
CA GLN A 26 11.93 10.47 6.42
C GLN A 26 11.85 9.10 7.12
N HIS A 27 10.78 8.34 6.89
CA HIS A 27 10.58 7.02 7.46
C HIS A 27 11.64 6.02 7.02
N ILE A 28 12.01 6.03 5.74
CA ILE A 28 13.10 5.19 5.21
C ILE A 28 14.41 5.53 5.91
N HIS A 29 14.73 6.81 6.02
CA HIS A 29 16.03 7.26 6.54
C HIS A 29 16.18 6.99 8.04
N TYR A 30 15.17 7.32 8.84
CA TYR A 30 15.29 7.29 10.29
C TYR A 30 14.78 6.01 10.97
N VAL A 31 13.98 5.20 10.27
CA VAL A 31 13.38 4.00 10.85
C VAL A 31 13.78 2.75 10.09
N ILE A 32 13.48 2.68 8.77
CA ILE A 32 13.63 1.43 8.02
C ILE A 32 15.10 1.08 7.82
N LYS A 33 15.91 1.98 7.24
CA LYS A 33 17.32 1.71 6.97
C LYS A 33 18.11 1.38 8.26
N PRO A 34 17.98 2.10 9.38
CA PRO A 34 18.66 1.74 10.62
C PRO A 34 18.23 0.38 11.19
N ALA A 35 16.95 0.01 11.09
CA ALA A 35 16.47 -1.30 11.53
C ALA A 35 17.09 -2.43 10.69
N LEU A 36 17.07 -2.30 9.36
CA LEU A 36 17.68 -3.27 8.48
C LEU A 36 19.20 -3.38 8.66
N GLN A 37 19.89 -2.28 8.95
CA GLN A 37 21.32 -2.28 9.26
C GLN A 37 21.67 -3.06 10.53
N ARG A 38 20.75 -3.14 11.50
CA ARG A 38 20.91 -3.98 12.70
C ARG A 38 20.55 -5.45 12.47
N GLY A 39 20.08 -5.81 11.26
CA GLY A 39 19.57 -7.15 10.96
C GLY A 39 18.11 -7.37 11.40
N ASP A 40 17.40 -6.31 11.76
CA ASP A 40 16.00 -6.40 12.18
C ASP A 40 15.08 -6.62 10.95
N TRP A 41 13.98 -7.30 11.17
CA TRP A 41 12.87 -7.37 10.23
C TRP A 41 12.04 -6.11 10.29
N VAL A 42 11.58 -5.63 9.13
CA VAL A 42 10.70 -4.47 9.05
C VAL A 42 9.39 -4.87 8.40
N LEU A 43 8.31 -4.78 9.14
CA LEU A 43 6.94 -4.89 8.63
C LEU A 43 6.34 -3.48 8.53
N CYS A 44 5.98 -3.07 7.32
CA CYS A 44 5.41 -1.76 7.06
C CYS A 44 3.97 -1.89 6.55
N ASP A 45 2.99 -1.41 7.34
CA ASP A 45 1.61 -1.30 6.88
C ASP A 45 1.49 -0.10 5.94
N ARG A 46 1.18 -0.39 4.67
CA ARG A 46 1.18 0.56 3.55
C ARG A 46 2.54 1.20 3.28
N PHE A 47 3.02 0.98 2.07
CA PHE A 47 4.26 1.58 1.58
C PHE A 47 4.05 2.18 0.18
N THR A 48 5.05 2.18 -0.69
CA THR A 48 4.98 2.77 -2.03
C THR A 48 3.88 2.16 -2.90
N GLU A 49 3.58 0.89 -2.70
CA GLU A 49 2.51 0.17 -3.41
C GLU A 49 1.14 0.83 -3.24
N THR A 50 0.89 1.41 -2.06
CA THR A 50 -0.33 2.18 -1.82
C THR A 50 -0.41 3.43 -2.71
N SER A 51 0.70 4.09 -2.99
CA SER A 51 0.72 5.26 -3.87
C SER A 51 0.37 4.90 -5.33
N TYR A 52 0.88 3.77 -5.83
CA TYR A 52 0.47 3.26 -7.15
C TYR A 52 -1.02 2.96 -7.23
N ALA A 53 -1.58 2.37 -6.16
CA ALA A 53 -2.99 2.01 -6.14
C ALA A 53 -3.89 3.24 -5.96
N TYR A 54 -3.61 4.09 -4.98
CA TYR A 54 -4.49 5.18 -4.59
C TYR A 54 -4.28 6.42 -5.45
N GLN A 55 -3.05 6.93 -5.55
CA GLN A 55 -2.76 8.12 -6.36
C GLN A 55 -2.69 7.78 -7.86
N GLY A 56 -2.13 6.62 -8.22
CA GLY A 56 -2.12 6.13 -9.59
C GLY A 56 -3.49 5.66 -10.03
N GLY A 57 -3.91 4.45 -9.64
CA GLY A 57 -5.17 3.84 -10.08
C GLY A 57 -6.41 4.63 -9.66
N GLY A 58 -6.48 5.05 -8.40
CA GLY A 58 -7.63 5.76 -7.83
C GLY A 58 -7.76 7.20 -8.35
N ARG A 59 -6.69 8.00 -8.29
CA ARG A 59 -6.67 9.42 -8.67
C ARG A 59 -6.21 9.69 -10.11
N GLY A 60 -5.65 8.70 -10.81
CA GLY A 60 -5.23 8.83 -12.20
C GLY A 60 -3.87 9.49 -12.42
N ILE A 61 -3.02 9.59 -11.40
CA ILE A 61 -1.65 10.07 -11.58
C ILE A 61 -0.85 9.02 -12.38
N ASP A 62 -0.06 9.49 -13.35
CA ASP A 62 0.77 8.64 -14.18
C ASP A 62 1.71 7.78 -13.32
N PRO A 63 1.65 6.44 -13.43
CA PRO A 63 2.54 5.53 -12.72
C PRO A 63 4.04 5.79 -12.99
N ALA A 64 4.41 6.34 -14.13
CA ALA A 64 5.79 6.69 -14.45
C ALA A 64 6.31 7.79 -13.52
N PHE A 65 5.47 8.76 -13.16
CA PHE A 65 5.83 9.79 -12.20
C PHE A 65 6.00 9.22 -10.79
N ILE A 66 5.08 8.35 -10.36
CA ILE A 66 5.19 7.65 -9.06
C ILE A 66 6.48 6.82 -9.01
N ARG A 67 6.82 6.14 -10.12
CA ARG A 67 8.06 5.38 -10.24
C ARG A 67 9.31 6.27 -10.09
N SER A 68 9.31 7.45 -10.68
CA SER A 68 10.43 8.38 -10.57
C SER A 68 10.67 8.80 -9.11
N LEU A 69 9.60 9.14 -8.38
CA LEU A 69 9.66 9.43 -6.94
C LEU A 69 10.12 8.22 -6.13
N GLN A 70 9.62 7.03 -6.45
CA GLN A 70 10.03 5.78 -5.80
C GLN A 70 11.53 5.57 -5.96
N LEU A 71 12.06 5.60 -7.17
CA LEU A 71 13.48 5.39 -7.46
C LEU A 71 14.35 6.41 -6.73
N TRP A 72 13.92 7.65 -6.68
CA TRP A 72 14.66 8.71 -6.01
C TRP A 72 14.76 8.52 -4.50
N ILE A 73 13.68 8.15 -3.81
CA ILE A 73 13.68 8.07 -2.34
C ILE A 73 14.04 6.66 -1.80
N GLN A 74 13.69 5.60 -2.50
CA GLN A 74 14.00 4.23 -2.07
C GLN A 74 15.43 3.82 -2.42
N GLN A 75 15.96 4.32 -3.55
CA GLN A 75 17.31 4.00 -4.01
C GLN A 75 17.52 2.47 -4.08
N ASP A 76 18.43 1.95 -3.27
CA ASP A 76 18.80 0.54 -3.14
C ASP A 76 17.92 -0.28 -2.20
N LEU A 77 16.96 0.38 -1.50
CA LEU A 77 16.04 -0.32 -0.60
C LEU A 77 15.13 -1.28 -1.38
N LYS A 78 15.32 -2.57 -1.17
CA LYS A 78 14.51 -3.64 -1.76
C LYS A 78 13.37 -4.03 -0.83
N ILE A 79 12.18 -4.22 -1.40
CA ILE A 79 11.05 -4.84 -0.72
C ILE A 79 11.12 -6.34 -0.99
N ASN A 80 11.29 -7.13 0.06
CA ASN A 80 11.46 -8.58 -0.07
C ASN A 80 10.13 -9.28 -0.34
N ALA A 81 9.04 -8.82 0.29
CA ALA A 81 7.71 -9.38 0.08
C ALA A 81 6.61 -8.34 0.30
N VAL A 82 5.52 -8.49 -0.43
CA VAL A 82 4.27 -7.73 -0.28
C VAL A 82 3.14 -8.71 -0.01
N LEU A 83 2.53 -8.62 1.16
CA LEU A 83 1.30 -9.33 1.48
C LEU A 83 0.12 -8.47 1.04
N LEU A 84 -0.49 -8.81 -0.10
CA LEU A 84 -1.66 -8.11 -0.61
C LEU A 84 -2.94 -8.76 -0.07
N LEU A 85 -3.57 -8.12 0.90
CA LEU A 85 -4.86 -8.53 1.43
C LEU A 85 -5.96 -8.11 0.45
N ASP A 86 -6.36 -9.02 -0.45
CA ASP A 86 -7.35 -8.73 -1.48
C ASP A 86 -8.75 -9.15 -1.07
N ALA A 87 -9.72 -8.27 -1.32
CA ALA A 87 -11.14 -8.59 -1.20
C ALA A 87 -11.94 -7.85 -2.28
N PRO A 88 -13.07 -8.41 -2.75
CA PRO A 88 -14.04 -7.68 -3.55
C PRO A 88 -14.43 -6.36 -2.88
N VAL A 89 -14.53 -5.29 -3.68
CA VAL A 89 -14.75 -3.93 -3.15
C VAL A 89 -16.03 -3.83 -2.34
N ASP A 90 -17.09 -4.50 -2.77
CA ASP A 90 -18.37 -4.55 -2.05
C ASP A 90 -18.25 -5.20 -0.65
N ILE A 91 -17.40 -6.24 -0.51
CA ILE A 91 -17.11 -6.86 0.79
C ILE A 91 -16.30 -5.89 1.68
N ALA A 92 -15.26 -5.25 1.10
CA ALA A 92 -14.42 -4.32 1.83
C ALA A 92 -15.24 -3.11 2.32
N LEU A 93 -16.08 -2.53 1.46
CA LEU A 93 -16.96 -1.42 1.82
C LEU A 93 -17.96 -1.82 2.91
N ARG A 94 -18.62 -2.97 2.79
CA ARG A 94 -19.53 -3.47 3.85
C ARG A 94 -18.85 -3.59 5.22
N ARG A 95 -17.59 -4.00 5.27
CA ARG A 95 -16.84 -4.08 6.53
C ARG A 95 -16.49 -2.73 7.14
N THR A 96 -16.36 -1.69 6.32
CA THR A 96 -16.12 -0.31 6.78
C THR A 96 -17.42 0.39 7.18
N HIS A 97 -18.55 0.02 6.60
CA HIS A 97 -19.85 0.67 6.78
C HIS A 97 -20.66 0.24 8.00
N SER A 98 -20.15 -0.54 8.90
CA SER A 98 -20.78 -0.73 10.20
C SER A 98 -20.94 0.58 11.01
N ARG A 99 -20.58 1.74 10.43
CA ARG A 99 -20.63 3.08 11.02
C ARG A 99 -21.18 4.13 10.05
N GLN A 100 -22.50 4.12 9.84
CA GLN A 100 -23.34 5.24 9.37
C GLN A 100 -23.05 6.00 8.07
N GLN A 101 -24.13 6.12 7.29
CA GLN A 101 -24.49 7.04 6.19
C GLN A 101 -23.90 6.80 4.80
N LEU A 102 -24.85 6.49 3.92
CA LEU A 102 -24.73 6.12 2.51
C LEU A 102 -25.53 7.07 1.62
N ASP A 103 -25.06 7.44 0.43
CA ASP A 103 -25.77 7.29 -0.83
C ASP A 103 -24.99 7.79 -2.07
N ARG A 104 -24.53 9.04 -2.16
CA ARG A 104 -23.91 9.58 -3.37
C ARG A 104 -22.39 9.52 -3.36
N ILE A 105 -21.81 9.69 -2.18
CA ILE A 105 -20.36 9.57 -1.94
C ILE A 105 -19.87 8.13 -2.12
N GLU A 106 -20.77 7.17 -2.13
CA GLU A 106 -20.44 5.74 -2.21
C GLU A 106 -20.14 5.27 -3.63
N ALA A 107 -20.89 5.71 -4.63
CA ALA A 107 -20.63 5.33 -6.02
C ALA A 107 -19.24 5.84 -6.46
N GLU A 108 -18.90 7.09 -6.14
CA GLU A 108 -17.57 7.65 -6.42
C GLU A 108 -16.47 6.93 -5.63
N LYS A 109 -16.74 6.54 -4.39
CA LYS A 109 -15.82 5.73 -3.58
C LYS A 109 -15.67 4.33 -4.14
N GLN A 110 -16.75 3.70 -4.59
CA GLN A 110 -16.72 2.35 -5.15
C GLN A 110 -15.87 2.31 -6.42
N ASP A 111 -16.03 3.26 -7.33
CA ASP A 111 -15.22 3.37 -8.54
C ASP A 111 -13.75 3.61 -8.22
N PHE A 112 -13.47 4.50 -7.27
CA PHE A 112 -12.11 4.74 -6.79
C PHE A 112 -11.47 3.46 -6.27
N PHE A 113 -12.14 2.74 -5.37
CA PHE A 113 -11.60 1.50 -4.80
C PHE A 113 -11.49 0.37 -5.82
N THR A 114 -12.38 0.34 -6.81
CA THR A 114 -12.28 -0.62 -7.91
C THR A 114 -11.02 -0.39 -8.74
N ARG A 115 -10.73 0.86 -9.10
CA ARG A 115 -9.48 1.21 -9.81
C ARG A 115 -8.24 0.98 -8.95
N ALA A 116 -8.28 1.34 -7.68
CA ALA A 116 -7.17 1.12 -6.75
C ALA A 116 -6.87 -0.39 -6.59
N ARG A 117 -7.90 -1.22 -6.41
CA ARG A 117 -7.75 -2.68 -6.36
C ARG A 117 -7.17 -3.24 -7.66
N ALA A 118 -7.69 -2.81 -8.82
CA ALA A 118 -7.16 -3.22 -10.12
C ALA A 118 -5.67 -2.88 -10.26
N SER A 119 -5.23 -1.71 -9.81
CA SER A 119 -3.83 -1.31 -9.80
C SER A 119 -2.97 -2.23 -8.91
N TYR A 120 -3.42 -2.58 -7.70
CA TYR A 120 -2.71 -3.54 -6.86
C TYR A 120 -2.55 -4.91 -7.52
N LEU A 121 -3.64 -5.45 -8.11
CA LEU A 121 -3.62 -6.75 -8.78
C LEU A 121 -2.74 -6.75 -10.03
N GLU A 122 -2.73 -5.65 -10.78
CA GLU A 122 -1.84 -5.51 -11.94
C GLU A 122 -0.36 -5.48 -11.52
N ARG A 123 -0.02 -4.77 -10.45
CA ARG A 123 1.34 -4.79 -9.90
C ARG A 123 1.73 -6.17 -9.38
N ALA A 124 0.81 -6.89 -8.76
CA ALA A 124 1.06 -8.27 -8.32
C ALA A 124 1.39 -9.20 -9.49
N LYS A 125 0.72 -9.03 -10.65
CA LYS A 125 1.03 -9.78 -11.88
C LYS A 125 2.42 -9.42 -12.45
N GLN A 126 2.81 -8.15 -12.36
CA GLN A 126 4.12 -7.68 -12.85
C GLN A 126 5.28 -8.12 -11.96
N MET A 127 5.04 -8.40 -10.69
CA MET A 127 6.07 -8.78 -9.70
C MET A 127 5.64 -10.04 -8.90
N PRO A 128 5.41 -11.18 -9.56
CA PRO A 128 4.83 -12.37 -8.93
C PRO A 128 5.72 -12.95 -7.80
N ASP A 129 7.03 -12.79 -7.90
CA ASP A 129 7.98 -13.29 -6.90
C ASP A 129 7.97 -12.46 -5.61
N CYS A 130 7.51 -11.21 -5.68
CA CYS A 130 7.44 -10.30 -4.55
C CYS A 130 6.06 -10.27 -3.90
N TYR A 131 4.97 -10.49 -4.68
CA TYR A 131 3.61 -10.35 -4.19
C TYR A 131 2.99 -11.69 -3.79
N HIS A 132 2.41 -11.71 -2.61
CA HIS A 132 1.63 -12.83 -2.09
C HIS A 132 0.19 -12.35 -1.85
N ILE A 133 -0.74 -12.80 -2.69
CA ILE A 133 -2.15 -12.42 -2.60
C ILE A 133 -2.82 -13.29 -1.55
N ILE A 134 -3.44 -12.65 -0.57
CA ILE A 134 -4.19 -13.27 0.52
C ILE A 134 -5.68 -12.97 0.29
N ASP A 135 -6.51 -14.01 0.19
CA ASP A 135 -7.96 -13.86 0.07
C ASP A 135 -8.56 -13.35 1.38
N ALA A 136 -8.63 -12.01 1.50
CA ALA A 136 -9.19 -11.34 2.66
C ALA A 136 -10.73 -11.29 2.64
N SER A 137 -11.41 -11.89 1.66
CA SER A 137 -12.87 -12.05 1.68
C SER A 137 -13.33 -13.06 2.74
N ARG A 138 -12.44 -13.97 3.12
CA ARG A 138 -12.68 -15.08 4.04
C ARG A 138 -12.73 -14.64 5.52
N SER A 139 -12.92 -15.61 6.41
CA SER A 139 -12.87 -15.40 7.86
C SER A 139 -11.47 -14.94 8.31
N LEU A 140 -11.39 -14.21 9.43
CA LEU A 140 -10.11 -13.81 10.01
C LEU A 140 -9.17 -14.99 10.22
N LYS A 141 -9.71 -16.14 10.70
CA LYS A 141 -8.95 -17.36 10.90
C LYS A 141 -8.33 -17.89 9.60
N ASP A 142 -9.10 -17.90 8.51
CA ASP A 142 -8.60 -18.35 7.21
C ASP A 142 -7.54 -17.42 6.64
N VAL A 143 -7.72 -16.11 6.82
CA VAL A 143 -6.72 -15.09 6.44
C VAL A 143 -5.42 -15.32 7.22
N GLN A 144 -5.50 -15.54 8.53
CA GLN A 144 -4.31 -15.83 9.36
C GLN A 144 -3.58 -17.09 8.92
N VAL A 145 -4.32 -18.15 8.55
CA VAL A 145 -3.73 -19.39 8.03
C VAL A 145 -2.98 -19.13 6.71
N GLN A 146 -3.57 -18.37 5.79
CA GLN A 146 -2.91 -18.02 4.53
C GLN A 146 -1.62 -17.19 4.77
N ILE A 147 -1.70 -16.17 5.64
CA ILE A 147 -0.52 -15.36 6.00
C ILE A 147 0.57 -16.25 6.59
N LYS A 148 0.23 -17.12 7.53
CA LYS A 148 1.19 -18.04 8.14
C LYS A 148 1.87 -18.92 7.10
N GLN A 149 1.12 -19.49 6.16
CA GLN A 149 1.68 -20.34 5.10
C GLN A 149 2.67 -19.58 4.20
N VAL A 150 2.39 -18.31 3.90
CA VAL A 150 3.31 -17.45 3.14
C VAL A 150 4.56 -17.16 3.96
N LEU A 151 4.41 -16.77 5.23
CA LEU A 151 5.54 -16.45 6.10
C LEU A 151 6.42 -17.67 6.33
N ASP A 152 5.86 -18.87 6.56
CA ASP A 152 6.64 -20.11 6.74
C ASP A 152 7.52 -20.38 5.48
N LYS A 153 7.00 -20.16 4.28
CA LYS A 153 7.75 -20.31 3.03
C LYS A 153 8.87 -19.29 2.90
N LEU A 154 8.57 -18.01 3.18
CA LEU A 154 9.56 -16.95 3.11
C LEU A 154 10.68 -17.15 4.13
N LEU A 155 10.33 -17.53 5.35
CA LEU A 155 11.30 -17.84 6.40
C LEU A 155 12.21 -18.99 5.99
N ALA A 156 11.66 -20.07 5.43
CA ALA A 156 12.46 -21.19 4.96
C ALA A 156 13.45 -20.81 3.84
N GLN A 157 13.11 -19.81 3.02
CA GLN A 157 14.01 -19.30 1.96
C GLN A 157 15.08 -18.34 2.50
N TRP A 158 14.76 -17.54 3.52
CA TRP A 158 15.65 -16.48 4.00
C TRP A 158 16.55 -16.91 5.17
N VAL A 159 16.22 -18.00 5.83
CA VAL A 159 16.97 -18.55 6.99
C VAL A 159 17.82 -19.76 6.58
N GLN A 160 17.94 -20.08 5.30
CA GLN A 160 18.93 -21.09 4.88
C GLN A 160 20.33 -20.54 5.18
N PRO A 161 21.15 -21.25 6.00
CA PRO A 161 22.51 -20.86 6.21
C PRO A 161 23.25 -20.91 4.87
N ASP A 162 24.06 -19.87 4.59
CA ASP A 162 25.06 -19.93 3.53
C ASP A 162 25.91 -21.18 3.79
N GLU A 163 25.88 -22.15 2.87
CA GLU A 163 26.81 -23.27 2.82
C GLU A 163 28.20 -22.80 2.39
#